data_2fa3bd641db5288be0ecedb70db8b586
#
_entry.id   2fa3bd641db5288be0ecedb70db8b586
#
_cell.length_a   1.000
_cell.length_b   1.000
_cell.length_c   1.000
_cell.angle_alpha   90.00
_cell.angle_beta   90.00
_cell.angle_gamma   90.00
#
_symmetry.space_group_name_H-M   'P 1'
#
loop_
_entity.id
_entity.type
_entity.pdbx_description
1 polymer ?
#
loop_
_entity_poly.entity_id
_entity_poly.type
_entity_poly.pdbx_seq_one_letter_code
_entity_poly.pdbx_strand_id
1 'polypeptide(L)'
;MITSEKVRLRAEADARTNGCYLNPDSAFLNDLFEGLKQNEERYGYPSCPCRLATGKFDLDRDITCPCDYRDPDVKEYGCCYCALYVSKDVFEGKTTIQPIPERRPKEKLERAYGVGGVSAAPSATISQTKAMVSGESPQIKLKMWYCKQCGYVCFREEPPYICPICKAKREMFVELQIRVDTQR
;
A
#
# COMPACT_ATOMS: atom_id res chain seq x y z
N MET A 1 2.77 -25.42 0.35
CA MET A 1 3.49 -24.21 -0.12
C MET A 1 2.66 -23.57 -1.23
N ILE A 2 2.39 -22.28 -1.15
CA ILE A 2 1.67 -21.53 -2.19
C ILE A 2 2.63 -21.26 -3.33
N THR A 3 2.14 -21.40 -4.57
CA THR A 3 2.90 -21.09 -5.78
C THR A 3 2.15 -20.04 -6.59
N SER A 4 2.86 -19.20 -7.35
CA SER A 4 2.25 -18.19 -8.25
C SER A 4 1.29 -18.85 -9.26
N GLU A 5 1.58 -20.09 -9.67
CA GLU A 5 0.69 -20.88 -10.54
C GLU A 5 -0.66 -21.20 -9.86
N LYS A 6 -0.66 -21.58 -8.58
CA LYS A 6 -1.91 -21.79 -7.83
C LYS A 6 -2.73 -20.52 -7.68
N VAL A 7 -2.04 -19.39 -7.48
CA VAL A 7 -2.68 -18.07 -7.41
C VAL A 7 -3.33 -17.72 -8.75
N ARG A 8 -2.60 -17.94 -9.87
CA ARG A 8 -3.11 -17.76 -11.23
C ARG A 8 -4.36 -18.58 -11.50
N LEU A 9 -4.31 -19.89 -11.23
CA LEU A 9 -5.45 -20.77 -11.45
C LEU A 9 -6.70 -20.37 -10.67
N ARG A 10 -6.52 -19.90 -9.42
CA ARG A 10 -7.64 -19.35 -8.62
C ARG A 10 -8.23 -18.10 -9.27
N ALA A 11 -7.37 -17.16 -9.68
CA ALA A 11 -7.81 -15.93 -10.32
C ALA A 11 -8.53 -16.20 -11.66
N GLU A 12 -8.04 -17.13 -12.48
CA GLU A 12 -8.68 -17.55 -13.72
C GLU A 12 -10.05 -18.21 -13.49
N ALA A 13 -10.15 -19.06 -12.47
CA ALA A 13 -11.41 -19.69 -12.10
C ALA A 13 -12.43 -18.66 -11.62
N ASP A 14 -12.01 -17.70 -10.78
CA ASP A 14 -12.85 -16.63 -10.28
C ASP A 14 -13.31 -15.71 -11.42
N ALA A 15 -12.40 -15.29 -12.32
CA ALA A 15 -12.74 -14.47 -13.48
C ALA A 15 -13.83 -15.13 -14.34
N ARG A 16 -13.70 -16.42 -14.64
CA ARG A 16 -14.70 -17.18 -15.40
C ARG A 16 -16.05 -17.25 -14.70
N THR A 17 -16.05 -17.48 -13.39
CA THR A 17 -17.29 -17.61 -12.61
C THR A 17 -18.05 -16.29 -12.54
N ASN A 18 -17.34 -15.17 -12.48
CA ASN A 18 -17.94 -13.85 -12.28
C ASN A 18 -18.05 -13.02 -13.57
N GLY A 19 -17.74 -13.61 -14.73
CA GLY A 19 -17.91 -12.96 -16.05
C GLY A 19 -16.95 -11.79 -16.29
N CYS A 20 -15.82 -11.76 -15.60
CA CYS A 20 -14.74 -10.82 -15.87
C CYS A 20 -13.54 -11.53 -16.51
N TYR A 21 -12.52 -10.77 -16.90
CA TYR A 21 -11.32 -11.23 -17.54
C TYR A 21 -10.09 -10.87 -16.70
N LEU A 22 -8.99 -11.58 -16.89
CA LEU A 22 -7.71 -11.13 -16.35
C LEU A 22 -7.09 -10.09 -17.29
N ASN A 23 -6.27 -9.23 -16.75
CA ASN A 23 -5.53 -8.23 -17.52
C ASN A 23 -4.77 -8.90 -18.68
N PRO A 24 -4.83 -8.39 -19.91
CA PRO A 24 -4.11 -8.98 -21.04
C PRO A 24 -2.59 -8.86 -20.96
N ASP A 25 -2.04 -7.96 -20.13
CA ASP A 25 -0.60 -7.83 -19.92
C ASP A 25 -0.10 -8.94 -18.99
N SER A 26 0.55 -9.94 -19.60
CA SER A 26 1.07 -11.09 -18.86
C SER A 26 2.21 -10.78 -17.91
N ALA A 27 3.06 -9.77 -18.22
CA ALA A 27 4.14 -9.37 -17.35
C ALA A 27 3.58 -8.74 -16.08
N PHE A 28 2.66 -7.80 -16.24
CA PHE A 28 1.93 -7.16 -15.15
C PHE A 28 1.16 -8.16 -14.28
N LEU A 29 0.49 -9.15 -14.90
CA LEU A 29 -0.19 -10.22 -14.17
C LEU A 29 0.76 -11.04 -13.29
N ASN A 30 1.94 -11.39 -13.81
CA ASN A 30 2.91 -12.17 -13.04
C ASN A 30 3.36 -11.42 -11.77
N ASP A 31 3.57 -10.12 -11.85
CA ASP A 31 3.92 -9.29 -10.70
C ASP A 31 2.78 -9.28 -9.66
N LEU A 32 1.53 -9.19 -10.10
CA LEU A 32 0.37 -9.27 -9.22
C LEU A 32 0.20 -10.64 -8.56
N PHE A 33 0.43 -11.73 -9.30
CA PHE A 33 0.36 -13.08 -8.74
C PHE A 33 1.46 -13.31 -7.71
N GLU A 34 2.67 -12.81 -7.97
CA GLU A 34 3.75 -12.88 -6.99
C GLU A 34 3.44 -12.05 -5.75
N GLY A 35 2.88 -10.84 -5.90
CA GLY A 35 2.42 -10.01 -4.79
C GLY A 35 1.32 -10.69 -3.95
N LEU A 36 0.34 -11.32 -4.59
CA LEU A 36 -0.70 -12.09 -3.91
C LEU A 36 -0.14 -13.28 -3.15
N LYS A 37 0.80 -14.03 -3.77
CA LYS A 37 1.49 -15.14 -3.15
C LYS A 37 2.25 -14.68 -1.90
N GLN A 38 3.03 -13.59 -2.01
CA GLN A 38 3.78 -13.04 -0.89
C GLN A 38 2.87 -12.59 0.26
N ASN A 39 1.73 -11.99 -0.05
CA ASN A 39 0.75 -11.61 0.95
C ASN A 39 0.12 -12.84 1.63
N GLU A 40 -0.20 -13.89 0.87
CA GLU A 40 -0.71 -15.13 1.42
C GLU A 40 0.31 -15.86 2.29
N GLU A 41 1.60 -15.86 1.91
CA GLU A 41 2.68 -16.39 2.73
C GLU A 41 2.91 -15.57 4.02
N ARG A 42 2.77 -14.26 3.93
CA ARG A 42 2.99 -13.33 5.06
C ARG A 42 1.85 -13.30 6.06
N TYR A 43 0.61 -13.27 5.56
CA TYR A 43 -0.58 -13.01 6.39
C TYR A 43 -1.48 -14.23 6.56
N GLY A 44 -1.28 -15.30 5.77
CA GLY A 44 -2.14 -16.49 5.74
C GLY A 44 -3.39 -16.33 4.85
N TYR A 45 -3.53 -15.21 4.13
CA TYR A 45 -4.61 -14.95 3.18
C TYR A 45 -4.13 -14.04 2.03
N PRO A 46 -4.73 -14.16 0.81
CA PRO A 46 -4.31 -13.41 -0.36
C PRO A 46 -4.84 -11.97 -0.33
N SER A 47 -4.28 -11.12 0.52
CA SER A 47 -4.61 -9.70 0.55
C SER A 47 -4.26 -9.02 -0.77
N CYS A 48 -5.09 -8.09 -1.21
CA CYS A 48 -4.84 -7.31 -2.43
C CYS A 48 -3.46 -6.63 -2.38
N PRO A 49 -2.58 -6.82 -3.40
CA PRO A 49 -1.22 -6.28 -3.37
C PRO A 49 -1.17 -4.76 -3.49
N CYS A 50 -2.24 -4.14 -4.02
CA CYS A 50 -2.34 -2.69 -4.20
C CYS A 50 -3.01 -1.97 -3.02
N ARG A 51 -3.36 -2.69 -1.94
CA ARG A 51 -3.96 -2.12 -0.73
C ARG A 51 -3.14 -2.46 0.50
N LEU A 52 -3.10 -1.53 1.44
CA LEU A 52 -2.39 -1.76 2.69
C LEU A 52 -3.19 -2.72 3.58
N ALA A 53 -2.59 -3.88 3.87
CA ALA A 53 -3.12 -4.87 4.78
C ALA A 53 -2.67 -4.61 6.22
N THR A 54 -3.58 -4.88 7.18
CA THR A 54 -3.26 -4.80 8.62
C THR A 54 -2.54 -6.03 9.14
N GLY A 55 -2.59 -7.14 8.38
CA GLY A 55 -2.16 -8.46 8.82
C GLY A 55 -3.15 -9.19 9.73
N LYS A 56 -4.36 -8.64 9.92
CA LYS A 56 -5.44 -9.24 10.68
C LYS A 56 -6.61 -9.52 9.74
N PHE A 57 -6.92 -10.79 9.51
CA PHE A 57 -7.94 -11.21 8.55
C PHE A 57 -9.30 -10.52 8.76
N ASP A 58 -9.76 -10.39 10.00
CA ASP A 58 -11.05 -9.76 10.31
C ASP A 58 -11.13 -8.29 9.87
N LEU A 59 -9.99 -7.59 9.86
CA LEU A 59 -9.89 -6.20 9.41
C LEU A 59 -9.62 -6.07 7.91
N ASP A 60 -9.10 -7.12 7.28
CA ASP A 60 -8.67 -7.15 5.88
C ASP A 60 -9.57 -8.01 4.99
N ARG A 61 -10.65 -8.54 5.56
CA ARG A 61 -11.58 -9.41 4.84
C ARG A 61 -12.08 -8.78 3.53
N ASP A 62 -12.36 -7.49 3.57
CA ASP A 62 -12.86 -6.71 2.43
C ASP A 62 -11.83 -6.50 1.32
N ILE A 63 -10.52 -6.65 1.62
CA ILE A 63 -9.43 -6.54 0.65
C ILE A 63 -8.77 -7.88 0.32
N THR A 64 -9.31 -9.00 0.82
CA THR A 64 -8.88 -10.35 0.41
C THR A 64 -9.29 -10.58 -1.04
N CYS A 65 -8.34 -10.98 -1.89
CA CYS A 65 -8.58 -11.13 -3.32
C CYS A 65 -9.37 -12.43 -3.63
N PRO A 66 -10.46 -12.35 -4.40
CA PRO A 66 -11.09 -11.16 -5.00
C PRO A 66 -11.78 -10.27 -3.95
N CYS A 67 -11.44 -8.99 -3.92
CA CYS A 67 -11.92 -8.07 -2.88
C CYS A 67 -13.38 -7.65 -3.11
N ASP A 68 -14.04 -7.19 -2.04
CA ASP A 68 -15.45 -6.74 -2.08
C ASP A 68 -15.69 -5.59 -3.06
N TYR A 69 -14.63 -4.88 -3.43
CA TYR A 69 -14.67 -3.70 -4.33
C TYR A 69 -14.49 -4.07 -5.81
N ARG A 70 -14.08 -5.32 -6.15
CA ARG A 70 -13.79 -5.74 -7.51
C ARG A 70 -14.97 -5.53 -8.46
N ASP A 71 -16.13 -6.04 -8.13
CA ASP A 71 -17.29 -6.03 -9.03
C ASP A 71 -17.80 -4.61 -9.33
N PRO A 72 -18.00 -3.74 -8.31
CA PRO A 72 -18.37 -2.36 -8.57
C PRO A 72 -17.28 -1.59 -9.33
N ASP A 73 -15.99 -1.84 -9.07
CA ASP A 73 -14.90 -1.18 -9.78
C ASP A 73 -14.83 -1.61 -11.25
N VAL A 74 -14.91 -2.92 -11.54
CA VAL A 74 -14.93 -3.44 -12.93
C VAL A 74 -16.15 -2.91 -13.70
N LYS A 75 -17.31 -2.84 -13.05
CA LYS A 75 -18.54 -2.32 -13.68
C LYS A 75 -18.46 -0.84 -14.00
N GLU A 76 -17.89 -0.05 -13.11
CA GLU A 76 -17.87 1.43 -13.24
C GLU A 76 -16.66 1.92 -14.05
N TYR A 77 -15.48 1.32 -13.86
CA TYR A 77 -14.22 1.79 -14.44
C TYR A 77 -13.58 0.81 -15.44
N GLY A 78 -14.18 -0.35 -15.63
CA GLY A 78 -13.63 -1.38 -16.52
C GLY A 78 -12.51 -2.23 -15.93
N CYS A 79 -12.04 -1.94 -14.73
CA CYS A 79 -11.03 -2.74 -14.04
C CYS A 79 -11.19 -2.66 -12.51
N CYS A 80 -10.67 -3.64 -11.77
CA CYS A 80 -10.54 -3.53 -10.33
C CYS A 80 -9.36 -2.64 -9.94
N TYR A 81 -9.29 -2.21 -8.68
CA TYR A 81 -8.30 -1.25 -8.18
C TYR A 81 -6.84 -1.61 -8.52
N CYS A 82 -6.46 -2.89 -8.50
CA CYS A 82 -5.14 -3.35 -8.93
C CYS A 82 -5.07 -3.78 -10.40
N ALA A 83 -6.13 -3.60 -11.17
CA ALA A 83 -6.24 -4.00 -12.57
C ALA A 83 -5.93 -5.49 -12.85
N LEU A 84 -6.06 -6.37 -11.85
CA LEU A 84 -5.99 -7.83 -12.02
C LEU A 84 -7.17 -8.33 -12.84
N TYR A 85 -8.39 -7.91 -12.43
CA TYR A 85 -9.64 -8.22 -13.11
C TYR A 85 -10.10 -7.03 -13.95
N VAL A 86 -10.47 -7.31 -15.18
CA VAL A 86 -10.89 -6.29 -16.15
C VAL A 86 -12.20 -6.67 -16.82
N SER A 87 -12.88 -5.69 -17.38
CA SER A 87 -14.05 -5.89 -18.23
C SER A 87 -13.67 -6.49 -19.59
N LYS A 88 -14.66 -6.98 -20.32
CA LYS A 88 -14.49 -7.47 -21.69
C LYS A 88 -13.89 -6.40 -22.61
N ASP A 89 -14.37 -5.16 -22.50
CA ASP A 89 -13.93 -4.08 -23.37
C ASP A 89 -12.47 -3.68 -23.15
N VAL A 90 -12.01 -3.74 -21.90
CA VAL A 90 -10.58 -3.55 -21.57
C VAL A 90 -9.76 -4.74 -22.06
N PHE A 91 -10.24 -5.97 -21.87
CA PHE A 91 -9.56 -7.19 -22.31
C PHE A 91 -9.39 -7.22 -23.83
N GLU A 92 -10.40 -6.78 -24.59
CA GLU A 92 -10.38 -6.71 -26.05
C GLU A 92 -9.65 -5.46 -26.59
N GLY A 93 -9.12 -4.61 -25.71
CA GLY A 93 -8.41 -3.38 -26.10
C GLY A 93 -9.30 -2.25 -26.63
N LYS A 94 -10.63 -2.32 -26.43
CA LYS A 94 -11.56 -1.27 -26.82
C LYS A 94 -11.50 -0.04 -25.92
N THR A 95 -11.14 -0.27 -24.66
CA THR A 95 -11.01 0.77 -23.63
C THR A 95 -9.69 0.61 -22.90
N THR A 96 -9.04 1.71 -22.55
CA THR A 96 -7.79 1.73 -21.81
C THR A 96 -8.06 1.78 -20.30
N ILE A 97 -7.19 1.13 -19.52
CA ILE A 97 -7.22 1.20 -18.06
C ILE A 97 -6.89 2.63 -17.62
N GLN A 98 -7.73 3.18 -16.74
CA GLN A 98 -7.52 4.47 -16.11
C GLN A 98 -7.33 4.27 -14.59
N PRO A 99 -6.60 5.18 -13.92
CA PRO A 99 -6.54 5.19 -12.46
C PRO A 99 -7.94 5.35 -11.88
N ILE A 100 -8.29 4.48 -10.93
CA ILE A 100 -9.59 4.50 -10.27
C ILE A 100 -9.47 4.98 -8.83
N PRO A 101 -10.48 5.68 -8.29
CA PRO A 101 -10.45 6.15 -6.91
C PRO A 101 -10.52 4.98 -5.93
N GLU A 102 -9.89 5.13 -4.76
CA GLU A 102 -10.02 4.16 -3.68
C GLU A 102 -11.44 4.14 -3.13
N ARG A 103 -12.09 2.99 -3.23
CA ARG A 103 -13.47 2.76 -2.76
C ARG A 103 -13.51 2.25 -1.31
N ARG A 104 -12.39 1.82 -0.76
CA ARG A 104 -12.33 1.37 0.64
C ARG A 104 -12.68 2.52 1.57
N PRO A 105 -13.61 2.34 2.55
CA PRO A 105 -13.97 3.38 3.51
C PRO A 105 -12.75 3.91 4.29
N LYS A 106 -12.73 5.22 4.53
CA LYS A 106 -11.61 5.90 5.23
C LYS A 106 -11.35 5.29 6.60
N GLU A 107 -12.38 4.91 7.34
CA GLU A 107 -12.28 4.29 8.66
C GLU A 107 -11.52 2.96 8.62
N LYS A 108 -11.67 2.19 7.52
CA LYS A 108 -10.93 0.94 7.31
C LYS A 108 -9.49 1.21 6.91
N LEU A 109 -9.24 2.25 6.11
CA LEU A 109 -7.88 2.69 5.77
C LEU A 109 -7.13 3.17 7.01
N GLU A 110 -7.76 4.02 7.82
CA GLU A 110 -7.17 4.54 9.06
C GLU A 110 -6.82 3.42 10.04
N ARG A 111 -7.65 2.38 10.15
CA ARG A 111 -7.32 1.18 10.94
C ARG A 111 -6.10 0.44 10.40
N ALA A 112 -5.95 0.35 9.08
CA ALA A 112 -4.80 -0.27 8.46
C ALA A 112 -3.50 0.52 8.73
N TYR A 113 -3.56 1.84 8.73
CA TYR A 113 -2.44 2.72 9.11
C TYR A 113 -2.16 2.69 10.62
N GLY A 114 -3.20 2.55 11.46
CA GLY A 114 -3.07 2.58 12.92
C GLY A 114 -2.51 1.30 13.54
N VAL A 115 -2.66 0.14 12.88
CA VAL A 115 -2.14 -1.16 13.37
C VAL A 115 -0.61 -1.27 13.25
N GLY A 116 0.03 -0.40 12.48
CA GLY A 116 1.51 -0.28 12.38
C GLY A 116 2.16 0.58 13.46
N GLY A 117 1.43 1.00 14.50
CA GLY A 117 1.96 1.76 15.64
C GLY A 117 2.15 3.24 15.38
N VAL A 118 1.12 4.02 15.49
CA VAL A 118 0.99 5.26 16.29
C VAL A 118 -0.51 5.46 16.50
N SER A 119 -0.95 5.47 17.74
CA SER A 119 -2.31 5.82 18.14
C SER A 119 -2.65 7.20 17.57
N ALA A 120 -3.43 7.26 16.50
CA ALA A 120 -4.07 8.49 16.10
C ALA A 120 -5.21 8.75 17.08
N ALA A 121 -5.04 9.74 17.94
CA ALA A 121 -6.11 10.30 18.74
C ALA A 121 -7.28 10.72 17.83
N PRO A 122 -8.54 10.63 18.31
CA PRO A 122 -9.69 10.97 17.50
C PRO A 122 -9.59 12.43 17.04
N SER A 123 -9.79 12.66 15.75
CA SER A 123 -9.86 13.98 15.15
C SER A 123 -11.01 14.76 15.79
N ALA A 124 -10.65 15.60 16.78
CA ALA A 124 -11.57 16.57 17.35
C ALA A 124 -11.81 17.66 16.30
N THR A 125 -13.07 17.88 16.00
CA THR A 125 -13.62 19.01 15.27
C THR A 125 -12.92 20.30 15.71
N ILE A 126 -12.30 21.00 14.77
CA ILE A 126 -11.68 22.30 15.01
C ILE A 126 -12.80 23.31 15.26
N SER A 127 -13.19 23.48 16.53
CA SER A 127 -13.83 24.70 16.99
C SER A 127 -12.72 25.67 17.38
N GLN A 128 -12.70 26.80 16.71
CA GLN A 128 -11.78 27.90 17.03
C GLN A 128 -12.02 28.38 18.46
N THR A 129 -11.14 28.02 19.37
CA THR A 129 -10.98 28.71 20.64
C THR A 129 -9.52 29.09 20.80
N LYS A 130 -9.33 30.39 20.76
CA LYS A 130 -8.09 31.09 21.07
C LYS A 130 -7.74 30.84 22.52
N ALA A 131 -6.79 29.94 22.80
CA ALA A 131 -6.23 29.77 24.13
C ALA A 131 -4.70 29.84 24.06
N MET A 132 -4.14 30.73 24.81
CA MET A 132 -2.72 30.87 25.08
C MET A 132 -2.20 29.55 25.66
N VAL A 133 -1.20 28.95 25.05
CA VAL A 133 -0.43 27.85 25.64
C VAL A 133 1.02 28.23 25.66
N SER A 134 1.45 28.62 26.85
CA SER A 134 2.84 28.56 27.28
C SER A 134 3.11 27.09 27.67
N GLY A 135 3.83 26.38 26.85
CA GLY A 135 4.25 25.00 27.13
C GLY A 135 5.18 24.50 26.02
N GLU A 136 6.45 24.30 26.36
CA GLU A 136 7.47 23.78 25.47
C GLU A 136 7.04 22.39 24.98
N SER A 137 6.74 22.31 23.67
CA SER A 137 6.58 21.06 22.99
C SER A 137 7.91 20.30 22.92
N PRO A 138 7.98 18.98 23.20
CA PRO A 138 9.20 18.23 23.01
C PRO A 138 9.57 18.28 21.52
N GLN A 139 10.67 18.98 21.20
CA GLN A 139 11.20 19.02 19.85
C GLN A 139 11.78 17.65 19.52
N ILE A 140 11.03 16.84 18.79
CA ILE A 140 11.55 15.61 18.19
C ILE A 140 12.52 16.05 17.08
N LYS A 141 13.81 15.97 17.35
CA LYS A 141 14.87 16.25 16.36
C LYS A 141 15.00 15.04 15.42
N LEU A 142 14.10 14.94 14.45
CA LEU A 142 14.25 13.96 13.40
C LEU A 142 15.39 14.35 12.47
N LYS A 143 16.40 13.50 12.40
CA LYS A 143 17.52 13.61 11.47
C LYS A 143 17.21 12.82 10.21
N MET A 144 17.71 13.29 9.08
CA MET A 144 17.61 12.56 7.83
C MET A 144 18.93 11.81 7.57
N TRP A 145 18.82 10.52 7.29
CA TRP A 145 19.95 9.65 7.02
C TRP A 145 19.84 9.06 5.63
N TYR A 146 20.95 8.93 4.91
CA TYR A 146 20.99 8.18 3.65
C TYR A 146 22.06 7.09 3.68
N CYS A 147 21.77 5.97 3.06
CA CYS A 147 22.71 4.88 2.90
C CYS A 147 23.62 5.16 1.70
N LYS A 148 24.94 5.28 1.92
CA LYS A 148 25.93 5.51 0.85
C LYS A 148 25.96 4.41 -0.21
N GLN A 149 25.55 3.19 0.14
CA GLN A 149 25.63 2.06 -0.77
C GLN A 149 24.47 2.00 -1.75
N CYS A 150 23.23 2.32 -1.34
CA CYS A 150 22.05 2.18 -2.18
C CYS A 150 21.16 3.42 -2.28
N GLY A 151 21.53 4.52 -1.60
CA GLY A 151 20.74 5.76 -1.62
C GLY A 151 19.47 5.74 -0.77
N TYR A 152 19.16 4.66 -0.04
CA TYR A 152 17.99 4.61 0.85
C TYR A 152 18.03 5.75 1.86
N VAL A 153 16.93 6.51 1.96
CA VAL A 153 16.76 7.64 2.88
C VAL A 153 15.76 7.30 3.97
N CYS A 154 16.06 7.70 5.21
CA CYS A 154 15.12 7.57 6.32
C CYS A 154 15.21 8.75 7.28
N PHE A 155 14.08 9.02 7.98
CA PHE A 155 13.96 10.06 8.99
C PHE A 155 13.87 9.39 10.36
N ARG A 156 14.94 9.49 11.15
CA ARG A 156 15.04 8.89 12.48
C ARG A 156 15.98 9.72 13.36
N GLU A 157 15.88 9.56 14.65
CA GLU A 157 16.84 10.10 15.60
C GLU A 157 18.24 9.51 15.39
N GLU A 158 18.29 8.19 15.10
CA GLU A 158 19.49 7.43 14.77
C GLU A 158 19.32 6.59 13.52
N PRO A 159 20.40 6.33 12.77
CA PRO A 159 20.32 5.46 11.58
C PRO A 159 20.05 4.00 11.97
N PRO A 160 19.38 3.21 11.10
CA PRO A 160 19.12 1.82 11.35
C PRO A 160 20.42 1.00 11.42
N TYR A 161 20.46 -0.05 12.23
CA TYR A 161 21.62 -0.93 12.34
C TYR A 161 21.99 -1.63 11.04
N ILE A 162 20.98 -1.93 10.22
CA ILE A 162 21.13 -2.58 8.90
C ILE A 162 20.20 -1.87 7.92
N CYS A 163 20.71 -1.57 6.74
CA CYS A 163 19.91 -1.00 5.65
C CYS A 163 18.81 -2.00 5.22
N PRO A 164 17.52 -1.60 5.20
CA PRO A 164 16.45 -2.52 4.81
C PRO A 164 16.55 -2.95 3.34
N ILE A 165 17.18 -2.12 2.49
CA ILE A 165 17.29 -2.36 1.04
C ILE A 165 18.53 -3.23 0.73
N CYS A 166 19.75 -2.73 1.01
CA CYS A 166 20.98 -3.39 0.58
C CYS A 166 21.69 -4.19 1.68
N LYS A 167 21.12 -4.25 2.88
CA LYS A 167 21.67 -4.95 4.05
C LYS A 167 23.02 -4.41 4.54
N ALA A 168 23.44 -3.25 4.08
CA ALA A 168 24.64 -2.58 4.56
C ALA A 168 24.54 -2.25 6.06
N LYS A 169 25.68 -2.27 6.74
CA LYS A 169 25.77 -1.95 8.16
C LYS A 169 25.54 -0.46 8.42
N ARG A 170 25.25 -0.11 9.68
CA ARG A 170 24.99 1.24 10.17
C ARG A 170 26.03 2.28 9.75
N GLU A 171 27.31 1.90 9.66
CA GLU A 171 28.42 2.77 9.28
C GLU A 171 28.30 3.35 7.84
N MET A 172 27.44 2.72 7.03
CA MET A 172 27.16 3.19 5.68
C MET A 172 26.11 4.31 5.63
N PHE A 173 25.52 4.68 6.77
CA PHE A 173 24.58 5.80 6.83
C PHE A 173 25.29 7.11 7.18
N VAL A 174 24.90 8.16 6.47
CA VAL A 174 25.36 9.53 6.68
C VAL A 174 24.18 10.44 6.92
N GLU A 175 24.32 11.34 7.89
CA GLU A 175 23.34 12.37 8.16
C GLU A 175 23.32 13.42 7.03
N LEU A 176 22.15 13.65 6.45
CA LEU A 176 21.93 14.71 5.46
C LEU A 176 21.54 15.99 6.18
N GLN A 177 22.35 17.04 6.01
CA GLN A 177 22.01 18.39 6.45
C GLN A 177 21.34 19.13 5.29
N ILE A 178 20.03 19.37 5.39
CA ILE A 178 19.31 20.18 4.41
C ILE A 178 19.46 21.66 4.83
N ARG A 179 20.10 22.46 3.98
CA ARG A 179 20.02 23.92 4.07
C ARG A 179 18.87 24.35 3.15
N VAL A 180 17.83 24.92 3.74
CA VAL A 180 16.75 25.56 2.98
C VAL A 180 17.14 27.03 2.85
N ASP A 181 17.66 27.42 1.69
CA ASP A 181 17.84 28.84 1.36
C ASP A 181 16.47 29.40 0.97
N THR A 182 15.81 30.06 1.92
CA THR A 182 14.61 30.88 1.64
C THR A 182 15.08 32.16 0.93
N GLN A 183 15.16 32.13 -0.41
CA GLN A 183 15.18 33.37 -1.16
C GLN A 183 13.78 34.00 -1.11
N ARG A 184 13.74 35.22 -0.53
CA ARG A 184 12.58 36.11 -0.59
C ARG A 184 12.50 36.76 -1.96
#